data_33cac152edb742db74344704dba01986
#
_entry.id   33cac152edb742db74344704dba01986
#
_cell.length_a   1.000
_cell.length_b   1.000
_cell.length_c   1.000
_cell.angle_alpha   90.00
_cell.angle_beta   90.00
_cell.angle_gamma   90.00
#
_symmetry.space_group_name_H-M   'P 1'
#
loop_
_entity.id
_entity.type
_entity.pdbx_description
1 polymer ?
#
loop_
_entity_poly.entity_id
_entity_poly.type
_entity_poly.pdbx_seq_one_letter_code
_entity_poly.pdbx_strand_id
1 'polypeptide(L)'
;MKKALELKTRYQYTYFIYPYVIEEKNYSKYLLRLLKDKKCTMKKFDIAKDLSIYQNFLPNIRKFMFWSFNYTKQQMRELESLDNELKANILSKYPCTMFDYNIKQNVQGKVQNEDGIYFDITKVELICFNTGICFLLFTTIIDGENNKFSDVVNFNYKFRDITSKADELKEFENIKIQTSIFKDSKDIIKFIKDITGNTSLAEDLNIDQERFITYSYACISQEDWNDNVEIKTIEKLFFKFFKVLPAHKELNDIITEDYFNKPPNSKYIKYGFSNVGTALLTSDIAVDNYTKLPFRFENEQLYLYILCLYKKFYLAKVNYELDRKDCQQEFLSFTKNFLIEEVSNDE
;
A
#
# COMPACT_ATOMS: atom_id res chain seq x y z
N MET A 1 26.81 -13.82 26.07
CA MET A 1 25.66 -13.41 25.23
C MET A 1 26.22 -12.55 24.11
N LYS A 2 26.11 -12.99 22.83
CA LYS A 2 26.38 -12.09 21.68
C LYS A 2 25.32 -10.98 21.72
N LYS A 3 25.79 -9.72 21.79
CA LYS A 3 24.90 -8.57 21.69
C LYS A 3 24.12 -8.71 20.38
N ALA A 4 22.78 -8.67 20.43
CA ALA A 4 21.98 -8.73 19.21
C ALA A 4 22.45 -7.60 18.30
N LEU A 5 22.68 -7.90 17.01
CA LEU A 5 23.09 -6.92 16.03
C LEU A 5 21.93 -5.92 15.87
N GLU A 6 22.18 -4.67 16.22
CA GLU A 6 21.20 -3.59 16.17
C GLU A 6 21.46 -2.80 14.88
N LEU A 7 20.61 -3.02 13.85
CA LEU A 7 20.74 -2.36 12.56
C LEU A 7 20.08 -0.98 12.60
N LYS A 8 20.81 0.06 12.21
CA LYS A 8 20.29 1.42 12.09
C LYS A 8 19.68 1.64 10.72
N THR A 9 18.46 2.17 10.72
CA THR A 9 17.74 2.53 9.51
C THR A 9 18.06 3.97 9.13
N ARG A 10 18.56 4.20 7.91
CA ARG A 10 18.81 5.53 7.36
C ARG A 10 17.52 6.21 6.91
N TYR A 11 16.64 5.43 6.28
CA TYR A 11 15.37 5.88 5.74
C TYR A 11 14.41 4.70 5.64
N GLN A 12 13.14 4.94 5.90
CA GLN A 12 12.11 3.91 5.83
C GLN A 12 10.74 4.55 5.58
N TYR A 13 9.85 3.79 4.98
CA TYR A 13 8.43 4.10 4.90
C TYR A 13 7.61 2.81 4.71
N THR A 14 6.35 2.85 5.10
CA THR A 14 5.42 1.76 4.87
C THR A 14 4.09 2.29 4.38
N TYR A 15 3.58 1.69 3.31
CA TYR A 15 2.19 1.81 2.89
C TYR A 15 1.38 0.73 3.58
N PHE A 16 0.38 1.14 4.34
CA PHE A 16 -0.65 0.27 4.88
C PHE A 16 -1.86 0.36 3.98
N ILE A 17 -2.18 -0.74 3.31
CA ILE A 17 -3.20 -0.83 2.26
C ILE A 17 -4.42 -1.52 2.84
N TYR A 18 -5.55 -0.80 2.88
CA TYR A 18 -6.83 -1.30 3.32
C TYR A 18 -7.72 -1.59 2.11
N PRO A 19 -8.01 -2.87 1.79
CA PRO A 19 -8.92 -3.21 0.72
C PRO A 19 -10.38 -3.06 1.19
N TYR A 20 -11.23 -2.51 0.33
CA TYR A 20 -12.66 -2.42 0.56
C TYR A 20 -13.44 -2.53 -0.74
N VAL A 21 -14.73 -2.84 -0.65
CA VAL A 21 -15.57 -3.07 -1.83
C VAL A 21 -16.81 -2.22 -1.76
N ILE A 22 -17.18 -1.62 -2.88
CA ILE A 22 -18.39 -0.84 -3.08
C ILE A 22 -19.23 -1.57 -4.12
N GLU A 23 -20.54 -1.70 -3.87
CA GLU A 23 -21.44 -2.23 -4.89
C GLU A 23 -21.33 -1.40 -6.19
N GLU A 24 -21.18 -2.05 -7.34
CA GLU A 24 -21.01 -1.38 -8.63
C GLU A 24 -22.11 -0.36 -8.93
N LYS A 25 -23.37 -0.71 -8.62
CA LYS A 25 -24.52 0.21 -8.76
C LYS A 25 -24.39 1.50 -7.92
N ASN A 26 -23.57 1.48 -6.87
CA ASN A 26 -23.31 2.61 -5.98
C ASN A 26 -21.98 3.33 -6.29
N TYR A 27 -21.18 2.83 -7.23
CA TYR A 27 -19.85 3.36 -7.49
C TYR A 27 -19.84 4.83 -7.91
N SER A 28 -20.71 5.23 -8.84
CA SER A 28 -20.83 6.64 -9.24
C SER A 28 -21.25 7.56 -8.08
N LYS A 29 -22.16 7.09 -7.20
CA LYS A 29 -22.55 7.84 -5.99
C LYS A 29 -21.39 7.96 -5.00
N TYR A 30 -20.57 6.92 -4.90
CA TYR A 30 -19.36 6.95 -4.07
C TYR A 30 -18.35 7.97 -4.58
N LEU A 31 -18.06 7.98 -5.89
CA LEU A 31 -17.19 8.99 -6.50
C LEU A 31 -17.73 10.41 -6.29
N LEU A 32 -19.05 10.60 -6.41
CA LEU A 32 -19.69 11.88 -6.13
C LEU A 32 -19.47 12.34 -4.70
N ARG A 33 -19.52 11.42 -3.72
CA ARG A 33 -19.22 11.71 -2.33
C ARG A 33 -17.77 12.19 -2.16
N LEU A 34 -16.82 11.49 -2.79
CA LEU A 34 -15.39 11.88 -2.75
C LEU A 34 -15.16 13.25 -3.39
N LEU A 35 -15.79 13.52 -4.53
CA LEU A 35 -15.69 14.82 -5.23
C LEU A 35 -16.31 15.99 -4.44
N LYS A 36 -17.33 15.72 -3.63
CA LYS A 36 -17.96 16.72 -2.73
C LYS A 36 -17.15 16.92 -1.45
N ASP A 37 -16.29 15.96 -1.06
CA ASP A 37 -15.45 16.09 0.11
C ASP A 37 -14.26 17.03 -0.20
N LYS A 38 -14.23 18.18 0.47
CA LYS A 38 -13.15 19.17 0.30
C LYS A 38 -11.75 18.64 0.65
N LYS A 39 -11.67 17.49 1.31
CA LYS A 39 -10.41 16.82 1.66
C LYS A 39 -9.93 15.89 0.55
N CYS A 40 -10.80 15.47 -0.37
CA CYS A 40 -10.45 14.61 -1.49
C CYS A 40 -10.12 15.44 -2.72
N THR A 41 -8.96 15.21 -3.29
CA THR A 41 -8.54 15.81 -4.56
C THR A 41 -8.29 14.69 -5.56
N MET A 42 -8.92 14.76 -6.72
CA MET A 42 -8.70 13.81 -7.80
C MET A 42 -7.24 13.84 -8.26
N LYS A 43 -6.57 12.70 -8.19
CA LYS A 43 -5.18 12.55 -8.62
C LYS A 43 -5.13 12.47 -10.15
N LYS A 44 -4.24 13.26 -10.73
CA LYS A 44 -4.03 13.37 -12.18
C LYS A 44 -2.57 13.13 -12.49
N PHE A 45 -2.33 12.42 -13.55
CA PHE A 45 -0.99 12.14 -14.06
C PHE A 45 -0.73 12.98 -15.32
N ASP A 46 0.40 13.63 -15.37
CA ASP A 46 0.87 14.47 -16.50
C ASP A 46 2.20 13.92 -16.98
N ILE A 47 2.35 13.67 -18.29
CA ILE A 47 3.58 13.08 -18.87
C ILE A 47 4.83 13.87 -18.46
N ALA A 48 4.74 15.20 -18.38
CA ALA A 48 5.89 16.02 -18.02
C ALA A 48 6.32 15.88 -16.56
N LYS A 49 5.41 15.51 -15.66
CA LYS A 49 5.66 15.34 -14.21
C LYS A 49 5.89 13.89 -13.83
N ASP A 50 5.17 12.98 -14.48
CA ASP A 50 5.10 11.56 -14.14
C ASP A 50 5.74 10.71 -15.26
N LEU A 51 6.84 11.20 -15.85
CA LEU A 51 7.50 10.57 -16.99
C LEU A 51 7.94 9.13 -16.68
N SER A 52 8.43 8.87 -15.48
CA SER A 52 8.84 7.53 -15.05
C SER A 52 7.68 6.54 -15.10
N ILE A 53 6.51 6.92 -14.55
CA ILE A 53 5.29 6.10 -14.62
C ILE A 53 4.89 5.89 -16.08
N TYR A 54 4.91 6.96 -16.89
CA TYR A 54 4.54 6.87 -18.30
C TYR A 54 5.43 5.91 -19.10
N GLN A 55 6.73 5.91 -18.85
CA GLN A 55 7.70 5.06 -19.54
C GLN A 55 7.70 3.62 -19.04
N ASN A 56 7.49 3.42 -17.74
CA ASN A 56 7.54 2.09 -17.11
C ASN A 56 6.36 1.21 -17.53
N PHE A 57 5.15 1.77 -17.67
CA PHE A 57 3.95 0.97 -17.94
C PHE A 57 3.62 0.86 -19.43
N LEU A 58 3.18 -0.32 -19.86
CA LEU A 58 2.68 -0.54 -21.21
C LEU A 58 1.41 0.28 -21.51
N PRO A 59 1.11 0.60 -22.78
CA PRO A 59 0.00 1.48 -23.16
C PRO A 59 -1.37 1.05 -22.64
N ASN A 60 -1.65 -0.26 -22.61
CA ASN A 60 -2.90 -0.82 -22.10
C ASN A 60 -3.02 -0.60 -20.57
N ILE A 61 -1.93 -0.76 -19.83
CA ILE A 61 -1.90 -0.51 -18.37
C ILE A 61 -2.04 0.98 -18.10
N ARG A 62 -1.37 1.84 -18.88
CA ARG A 62 -1.55 3.30 -18.76
C ARG A 62 -3.00 3.70 -18.97
N LYS A 63 -3.65 3.17 -20.00
CA LYS A 63 -5.07 3.43 -20.27
C LYS A 63 -5.97 2.93 -19.15
N PHE A 64 -5.60 1.81 -18.52
CA PHE A 64 -6.38 1.21 -17.44
C PHE A 64 -6.24 1.97 -16.11
N MET A 65 -5.01 2.25 -15.68
CA MET A 65 -4.74 2.83 -14.36
C MET A 65 -4.62 4.36 -14.37
N PHE A 66 -4.10 4.94 -15.45
CA PHE A 66 -3.68 6.33 -15.53
C PHE A 66 -4.34 7.05 -16.69
N TRP A 67 -5.69 6.97 -16.76
CA TRP A 67 -6.50 7.50 -17.86
C TRP A 67 -6.19 8.97 -18.21
N SER A 68 -5.76 9.78 -17.22
CA SER A 68 -5.47 11.20 -17.40
C SER A 68 -4.28 11.48 -18.35
N PHE A 69 -3.38 10.51 -18.58
CA PHE A 69 -2.34 10.63 -19.61
C PHE A 69 -2.90 10.80 -21.04
N ASN A 70 -4.13 10.35 -21.27
CA ASN A 70 -4.77 10.46 -22.59
C ASN A 70 -5.51 11.80 -22.77
N TYR A 71 -5.47 12.69 -21.77
CA TYR A 71 -6.15 13.97 -21.80
C TYR A 71 -5.18 15.10 -22.09
N THR A 72 -5.58 15.99 -23.00
CA THR A 72 -4.89 17.28 -23.16
C THR A 72 -5.17 18.18 -21.97
N LYS A 73 -4.31 19.20 -21.76
CA LYS A 73 -4.53 20.19 -20.69
C LYS A 73 -5.89 20.89 -20.80
N GLN A 74 -6.36 21.13 -22.03
CA GLN A 74 -7.68 21.74 -22.26
C GLN A 74 -8.82 20.80 -21.85
N GLN A 75 -8.81 19.56 -22.30
CA GLN A 75 -9.81 18.57 -21.93
C GLN A 75 -9.86 18.33 -20.41
N MET A 76 -8.68 18.37 -19.75
CA MET A 76 -8.63 18.24 -18.29
C MET A 76 -9.27 19.46 -17.60
N ARG A 77 -9.07 20.68 -18.09
CA ARG A 77 -9.73 21.89 -17.56
C ARG A 77 -11.25 21.83 -17.78
N GLU A 78 -11.68 21.37 -18.94
CA GLU A 78 -13.09 21.17 -19.26
C GLU A 78 -13.72 20.18 -18.28
N LEU A 79 -13.11 19.02 -18.04
CA LEU A 79 -13.55 18.04 -17.05
C LEU A 79 -13.64 18.67 -15.64
N GLU A 80 -12.65 19.45 -15.25
CA GLU A 80 -12.61 20.12 -13.94
C GLU A 80 -13.70 21.19 -13.76
N SER A 81 -14.13 21.81 -14.84
CA SER A 81 -15.16 22.85 -14.82
C SER A 81 -16.59 22.28 -14.69
N LEU A 82 -16.78 20.98 -14.94
CA LEU A 82 -18.08 20.33 -14.81
C LEU A 82 -18.56 20.32 -13.35
N ASP A 83 -19.85 20.21 -13.12
CA ASP A 83 -20.38 19.91 -11.79
C ASP A 83 -19.97 18.52 -11.32
N ASN A 84 -20.04 18.29 -10.01
CA ASN A 84 -19.55 17.05 -9.42
C ASN A 84 -20.37 15.81 -9.84
N GLU A 85 -21.64 15.97 -10.24
CA GLU A 85 -22.48 14.84 -10.67
C GLU A 85 -22.06 14.36 -12.07
N LEU A 86 -21.86 15.28 -12.99
CA LEU A 86 -21.35 14.96 -14.32
C LEU A 86 -19.92 14.39 -14.24
N LYS A 87 -19.05 14.97 -13.40
CA LYS A 87 -17.71 14.41 -13.15
C LYS A 87 -17.78 12.97 -12.65
N ALA A 88 -18.59 12.69 -11.63
CA ALA A 88 -18.75 11.35 -11.08
C ALA A 88 -19.22 10.33 -12.13
N ASN A 89 -20.18 10.74 -12.96
CA ASN A 89 -20.69 9.90 -14.05
C ASN A 89 -19.65 9.63 -15.14
N ILE A 90 -18.79 10.60 -15.45
CA ILE A 90 -17.70 10.42 -16.42
C ILE A 90 -16.62 9.53 -15.80
N LEU A 91 -16.18 9.83 -14.58
CA LEU A 91 -15.12 9.10 -13.88
C LEU A 91 -15.50 7.65 -13.62
N SER A 92 -16.78 7.34 -13.36
CA SER A 92 -17.25 5.97 -13.14
C SER A 92 -17.10 5.06 -14.37
N LYS A 93 -16.91 5.63 -15.55
CA LYS A 93 -16.66 4.87 -16.79
C LYS A 93 -15.17 4.50 -16.97
N TYR A 94 -14.26 5.16 -16.26
CA TYR A 94 -12.85 4.78 -16.30
C TYR A 94 -12.59 3.57 -15.41
N PRO A 95 -11.72 2.65 -15.84
CA PRO A 95 -11.41 1.45 -15.06
C PRO A 95 -10.85 1.76 -13.67
N CYS A 96 -10.05 2.80 -13.53
CA CYS A 96 -9.43 3.19 -12.26
C CYS A 96 -9.49 4.71 -12.08
N THR A 97 -9.85 5.17 -10.89
CA THR A 97 -9.80 6.59 -10.49
C THR A 97 -9.10 6.69 -9.15
N MET A 98 -8.19 7.66 -9.03
CA MET A 98 -7.38 7.85 -7.83
C MET A 98 -7.64 9.22 -7.19
N PHE A 99 -7.54 9.28 -5.86
CA PHE A 99 -7.70 10.50 -5.09
C PHE A 99 -6.59 10.60 -4.04
N ASP A 100 -6.11 11.83 -3.84
CA ASP A 100 -5.34 12.18 -2.66
C ASP A 100 -6.32 12.68 -1.58
N TYR A 101 -6.25 12.11 -0.39
CA TYR A 101 -7.01 12.59 0.77
C TYR A 101 -6.14 13.59 1.53
N ASN A 102 -6.50 14.87 1.41
CA ASN A 102 -5.70 15.97 1.92
C ASN A 102 -5.82 16.07 3.45
N ILE A 103 -4.85 15.51 4.12
CA ILE A 103 -4.66 15.71 5.55
C ILE A 103 -3.82 16.96 5.67
N LYS A 104 -4.42 18.09 6.06
CA LYS A 104 -3.78 19.42 6.05
C LYS A 104 -2.54 19.57 6.94
N GLN A 105 -2.21 18.59 7.75
CA GLN A 105 -1.00 18.55 8.58
C GLN A 105 -0.62 17.09 8.82
N ASN A 106 0.65 16.84 9.09
CA ASN A 106 1.15 15.53 9.45
C ASN A 106 0.31 14.93 10.58
N VAL A 107 -0.21 13.74 10.33
CA VAL A 107 -1.00 13.02 11.31
C VAL A 107 -0.01 12.24 12.15
N GLN A 108 0.15 12.63 13.39
CA GLN A 108 0.97 11.89 14.34
C GLN A 108 0.16 10.80 14.99
N GLY A 109 0.75 9.64 15.14
CA GLY A 109 0.20 8.53 15.88
C GLY A 109 1.22 7.97 16.87
N LYS A 110 0.71 7.24 17.84
CA LYS A 110 1.52 6.48 18.78
C LYS A 110 0.97 5.06 18.83
N VAL A 111 1.83 4.09 18.58
CA VAL A 111 1.54 2.70 18.92
C VAL A 111 1.90 2.54 20.39
N GLN A 112 0.89 2.31 21.21
CA GLN A 112 1.11 2.17 22.65
C GLN A 112 1.77 0.82 22.92
N ASN A 113 2.95 0.90 23.51
CA ASN A 113 3.74 -0.15 24.13
C ASN A 113 4.50 0.47 25.29
N GLU A 114 5.21 -0.36 26.03
CA GLU A 114 6.08 0.09 27.10
C GLU A 114 7.02 1.22 26.67
N ASP A 115 7.58 1.16 25.43
CA ASP A 115 8.50 2.19 24.90
C ASP A 115 7.86 3.18 23.91
N GLY A 116 6.63 2.95 23.46
CA GLY A 116 5.87 3.78 22.52
C GLY A 116 6.61 4.10 21.23
N ILE A 117 6.09 3.62 20.09
CA ILE A 117 6.63 3.98 18.76
C ILE A 117 5.80 5.13 18.20
N TYR A 118 6.44 6.27 17.98
CA TYR A 118 5.82 7.43 17.32
C TYR A 118 5.99 7.34 15.81
N PHE A 119 4.96 7.75 15.09
CA PHE A 119 4.96 7.73 13.62
C PHE A 119 4.12 8.86 13.05
N ASP A 120 4.42 9.23 11.82
CA ASP A 120 3.63 10.16 11.04
C ASP A 120 2.90 9.43 9.90
N ILE A 121 1.64 9.83 9.65
CA ILE A 121 0.95 9.48 8.41
C ILE A 121 1.18 10.65 7.45
N THR A 122 2.08 10.48 6.51
CA THR A 122 2.50 11.54 5.60
C THR A 122 1.57 11.71 4.42
N LYS A 123 0.84 10.65 4.04
CA LYS A 123 -0.04 10.65 2.87
C LYS A 123 -1.18 9.66 3.06
N VAL A 124 -2.35 10.01 2.55
CA VAL A 124 -3.49 9.10 2.40
C VAL A 124 -4.00 9.18 0.98
N GLU A 125 -4.15 8.03 0.33
CA GLU A 125 -4.58 7.91 -1.05
C GLU A 125 -5.73 6.91 -1.17
N LEU A 126 -6.61 7.14 -2.15
CA LEU A 126 -7.64 6.17 -2.53
C LEU A 126 -7.43 5.77 -3.99
N ILE A 127 -7.46 4.47 -4.24
CA ILE A 127 -7.40 3.90 -5.59
C ILE A 127 -8.68 3.09 -5.78
N CYS A 128 -9.55 3.55 -6.68
CA CYS A 128 -10.89 3.03 -6.84
C CYS A 128 -11.05 2.47 -8.25
N PHE A 129 -11.39 1.19 -8.35
CA PHE A 129 -11.69 0.54 -9.62
C PHE A 129 -13.20 0.51 -9.86
N ASN A 130 -13.63 0.67 -11.11
CA ASN A 130 -15.06 0.72 -11.47
C ASN A 130 -15.80 -0.60 -11.23
N THR A 131 -15.09 -1.69 -10.99
CA THR A 131 -15.61 -2.96 -10.48
C THR A 131 -16.03 -2.91 -9.00
N GLY A 132 -15.89 -1.75 -8.36
CA GLY A 132 -16.17 -1.54 -6.94
C GLY A 132 -15.05 -1.92 -6.00
N ILE A 133 -13.99 -2.57 -6.46
CA ILE A 133 -12.81 -2.87 -5.64
C ILE A 133 -12.00 -1.60 -5.44
N CYS A 134 -11.72 -1.26 -4.20
CA CYS A 134 -11.02 -0.04 -3.83
C CYS A 134 -9.95 -0.32 -2.78
N PHE A 135 -8.96 0.57 -2.74
CA PHE A 135 -7.86 0.54 -1.78
C PHE A 135 -7.71 1.91 -1.12
N LEU A 136 -7.61 1.92 0.20
CA LEU A 136 -7.22 3.08 0.97
C LEU A 136 -5.78 2.84 1.45
N LEU A 137 -4.87 3.74 1.12
CA LEU A 137 -3.45 3.65 1.41
C LEU A 137 -3.06 4.70 2.44
N PHE A 138 -2.36 4.29 3.49
CA PHE A 138 -1.71 5.18 4.44
C PHE A 138 -0.20 5.06 4.29
N THR A 139 0.48 6.14 3.95
CA THR A 139 1.93 6.19 3.96
C THR A 139 2.39 6.64 5.34
N THR A 140 3.22 5.83 5.98
CA THR A 140 3.73 6.11 7.33
C THR A 140 5.25 6.15 7.34
N ILE A 141 5.77 6.98 8.23
CA ILE A 141 7.20 7.08 8.56
C ILE A 141 7.31 7.05 10.08
N ILE A 142 8.21 6.25 10.63
CA ILE A 142 8.51 6.26 12.07
C ILE A 142 9.38 7.46 12.38
N ASP A 143 9.13 8.13 13.51
CA ASP A 143 9.86 9.31 13.93
C ASP A 143 11.32 9.01 14.25
N GLY A 144 12.22 9.96 13.91
CA GLY A 144 13.64 9.75 13.67
C GLY A 144 14.56 9.49 14.88
N GLU A 145 14.06 9.53 16.12
CA GLU A 145 14.93 9.27 17.27
C GLU A 145 15.21 7.77 17.51
N ASN A 146 14.36 6.86 17.02
CA ASN A 146 14.45 5.41 17.18
C ASN A 146 14.61 4.71 15.83
N ASN A 147 15.76 4.88 15.16
CA ASN A 147 16.01 4.32 13.83
C ASN A 147 16.53 2.88 13.85
N LYS A 148 16.05 2.05 14.75
CA LYS A 148 16.41 0.62 14.75
C LYS A 148 15.51 -0.12 13.76
N PHE A 149 16.07 -0.97 12.94
CA PHE A 149 15.29 -1.77 12.01
C PHE A 149 14.29 -2.70 12.73
N SER A 150 14.64 -3.16 13.94
CA SER A 150 13.71 -3.90 14.80
C SER A 150 12.47 -3.11 15.16
N ASP A 151 12.57 -1.78 15.31
CA ASP A 151 11.42 -0.93 15.62
C ASP A 151 10.52 -0.79 14.40
N VAL A 152 11.08 -0.69 13.19
CA VAL A 152 10.32 -0.69 11.93
C VAL A 152 9.55 -2.01 11.77
N VAL A 153 10.20 -3.14 12.04
CA VAL A 153 9.58 -4.48 11.99
C VAL A 153 8.44 -4.59 13.00
N ASN A 154 8.65 -4.16 14.23
CA ASN A 154 7.64 -4.17 15.29
C ASN A 154 6.49 -3.21 15.01
N PHE A 155 6.79 -2.02 14.47
CA PHE A 155 5.77 -1.06 14.06
C PHE A 155 4.85 -1.65 13.00
N ASN A 156 5.42 -2.23 11.93
CA ASN A 156 4.62 -2.85 10.88
C ASN A 156 3.73 -3.97 11.41
N TYR A 157 4.28 -4.81 12.29
CA TYR A 157 3.51 -5.89 12.92
C TYR A 157 2.32 -5.36 13.72
N LYS A 158 2.51 -4.29 14.49
CA LYS A 158 1.48 -3.75 15.38
C LYS A 158 0.47 -2.87 14.65
N PHE A 159 0.93 -1.99 13.77
CA PHE A 159 0.05 -1.10 13.03
C PHE A 159 -0.82 -1.85 12.01
N ARG A 160 -0.37 -3.01 11.57
CA ARG A 160 -1.12 -3.84 10.63
C ARG A 160 -2.49 -4.27 11.15
N ASP A 161 -2.58 -4.63 12.42
CA ASP A 161 -3.82 -5.11 13.01
C ASP A 161 -4.72 -3.93 13.39
N ILE A 162 -5.89 -3.84 12.74
CA ILE A 162 -6.85 -2.74 12.91
C ILE A 162 -7.78 -3.02 14.08
N THR A 163 -8.24 -4.28 14.20
CA THR A 163 -9.11 -4.74 15.28
C THR A 163 -8.34 -5.64 16.22
N SER A 164 -8.30 -5.28 17.49
CA SER A 164 -7.93 -6.26 18.51
C SER A 164 -9.05 -7.31 18.60
N LYS A 165 -8.74 -8.56 18.37
CA LYS A 165 -9.65 -9.66 18.78
C LYS A 165 -9.74 -9.60 20.30
N ALA A 166 -10.88 -9.11 20.79
CA ALA A 166 -11.06 -8.60 22.14
C ALA A 166 -10.74 -9.59 23.26
N ASP A 167 -10.67 -10.89 22.99
CA ASP A 167 -10.55 -11.93 24.02
C ASP A 167 -9.17 -12.60 24.11
N GLU A 168 -8.32 -12.50 23.10
CA GLU A 168 -7.02 -13.20 23.09
C GLU A 168 -5.80 -12.28 23.31
N LEU A 169 -5.93 -10.96 23.12
CA LEU A 169 -4.80 -10.05 23.13
C LEU A 169 -5.11 -8.78 23.92
N LYS A 170 -5.14 -8.88 25.23
CA LYS A 170 -5.17 -7.72 26.15
C LYS A 170 -3.99 -6.76 26.00
N GLU A 171 -3.03 -7.06 25.12
CA GLU A 171 -1.81 -6.29 24.89
C GLU A 171 -1.92 -5.29 23.73
N PHE A 172 -2.96 -5.38 22.89
CA PHE A 172 -3.14 -4.43 21.78
C PHE A 172 -4.15 -3.35 22.17
N GLU A 173 -3.65 -2.21 22.62
CA GLU A 173 -4.46 -1.02 22.68
C GLU A 173 -4.75 -0.53 21.26
N ASN A 174 -5.99 -0.10 21.01
CA ASN A 174 -6.43 0.50 19.77
C ASN A 174 -5.47 1.61 19.34
N ILE A 175 -5.01 1.56 18.09
CA ILE A 175 -4.18 2.61 17.53
C ILE A 175 -4.98 3.90 17.50
N LYS A 176 -4.54 4.87 18.26
CA LYS A 176 -5.14 6.21 18.30
C LYS A 176 -4.37 7.14 17.39
N ILE A 177 -5.06 7.68 16.40
CA ILE A 177 -4.52 8.69 15.50
C ILE A 177 -4.92 10.06 16.03
N GLN A 178 -3.94 10.85 16.38
CA GLN A 178 -4.11 12.24 16.73
C GLN A 178 -3.79 13.11 15.52
N THR A 179 -4.73 13.91 15.10
CA THR A 179 -4.55 14.85 14.00
C THR A 179 -4.81 16.26 14.50
N SER A 180 -4.18 17.25 13.88
CA SER A 180 -4.51 18.65 14.09
C SER A 180 -5.93 19.04 13.63
N ILE A 181 -6.58 18.19 12.85
CA ILE A 181 -7.95 18.37 12.36
C ILE A 181 -8.98 17.90 13.39
N PHE A 182 -8.62 16.94 14.24
CA PHE A 182 -9.51 16.39 15.25
C PHE A 182 -9.12 16.95 16.62
N LYS A 183 -10.10 17.46 17.35
CA LYS A 183 -9.90 17.92 18.72
C LYS A 183 -9.42 16.79 19.63
N ASP A 184 -9.84 15.55 19.32
CA ASP A 184 -9.52 14.35 20.09
C ASP A 184 -8.90 13.29 19.20
N SER A 185 -8.11 12.38 19.79
CA SER A 185 -7.59 11.22 19.06
C SER A 185 -8.74 10.34 18.55
N LYS A 186 -8.72 10.01 17.26
CA LYS A 186 -9.68 9.08 16.65
C LYS A 186 -9.11 7.68 16.61
N ASP A 187 -9.98 6.72 16.88
CA ASP A 187 -9.73 5.33 16.56
C ASP A 187 -9.52 5.15 15.04
N ILE A 188 -8.54 4.33 14.64
CA ILE A 188 -8.21 4.10 13.22
C ILE A 188 -9.38 3.51 12.44
N ILE A 189 -10.18 2.64 13.06
CA ILE A 189 -11.36 2.03 12.42
C ILE A 189 -12.37 3.11 12.07
N LYS A 190 -12.63 4.03 13.01
CA LYS A 190 -13.55 5.14 12.77
C LYS A 190 -13.04 6.06 11.67
N PHE A 191 -11.73 6.32 11.64
CA PHE A 191 -11.11 7.10 10.58
C PHE A 191 -11.26 6.42 9.19
N ILE A 192 -11.01 5.11 9.11
CA ILE A 192 -11.22 4.33 7.90
C ILE A 192 -12.68 4.38 7.45
N LYS A 193 -13.64 4.13 8.37
CA LYS A 193 -15.08 4.18 8.08
C LYS A 193 -15.55 5.55 7.60
N ASP A 194 -15.02 6.62 8.19
CA ASP A 194 -15.34 7.99 7.75
C ASP A 194 -14.92 8.23 6.28
N ILE A 195 -13.81 7.64 5.84
CA ILE A 195 -13.30 7.77 4.46
C ILE A 195 -13.99 6.80 3.51
N THR A 196 -14.01 5.51 3.84
CA THR A 196 -14.51 4.46 2.94
C THR A 196 -16.04 4.38 2.90
N GLY A 197 -16.70 4.76 3.98
CA GLY A 197 -18.12 4.53 4.22
C GLY A 197 -18.38 3.12 4.77
N ASN A 198 -19.62 2.83 5.13
CA ASN A 198 -20.00 1.48 5.56
C ASN A 198 -20.10 0.57 4.34
N THR A 199 -19.19 -0.37 4.20
CA THR A 199 -19.16 -1.35 3.12
C THR A 199 -19.31 -2.75 3.71
N SER A 200 -20.43 -3.44 3.43
CA SER A 200 -20.73 -4.78 3.95
C SER A 200 -20.22 -5.91 3.06
N LEU A 201 -19.93 -5.64 1.79
CA LEU A 201 -19.58 -6.67 0.79
C LEU A 201 -18.19 -7.31 0.96
N ALA A 202 -17.34 -6.76 1.78
CA ALA A 202 -15.98 -7.29 1.93
C ALA A 202 -15.96 -8.63 2.67
N GLU A 203 -16.86 -8.84 3.63
CA GLU A 203 -16.99 -10.12 4.34
C GLU A 203 -17.40 -11.24 3.39
N ASP A 204 -18.37 -10.98 2.51
CA ASP A 204 -18.84 -11.95 1.52
C ASP A 204 -17.74 -12.38 0.54
N LEU A 205 -16.78 -11.49 0.27
CA LEU A 205 -15.64 -11.74 -0.62
C LEU A 205 -14.40 -12.30 0.10
N ASN A 206 -14.52 -12.63 1.38
CA ASN A 206 -13.41 -13.09 2.22
C ASN A 206 -12.19 -12.14 2.18
N ILE A 207 -12.48 -10.84 2.14
CA ILE A 207 -11.46 -9.78 2.23
C ILE A 207 -11.21 -9.48 3.70
N ASP A 208 -9.97 -9.70 4.15
CA ASP A 208 -9.57 -9.37 5.52
C ASP A 208 -9.60 -7.85 5.74
N GLN A 209 -10.64 -7.38 6.43
CA GLN A 209 -10.81 -5.98 6.83
C GLN A 209 -10.28 -5.69 8.24
N GLU A 210 -9.83 -6.70 8.95
CA GLU A 210 -9.23 -6.55 10.27
C GLU A 210 -7.75 -6.19 10.21
N ARG A 211 -7.14 -6.28 9.02
CA ARG A 211 -5.71 -6.12 8.82
C ARG A 211 -5.37 -5.33 7.56
N PHE A 212 -4.32 -4.54 7.66
CA PHE A 212 -3.70 -3.95 6.48
C PHE A 212 -2.80 -4.95 5.75
N ILE A 213 -2.71 -4.79 4.44
CA ILE A 213 -1.63 -5.35 3.62
C ILE A 213 -0.49 -4.33 3.64
N THR A 214 0.74 -4.79 3.87
CA THR A 214 1.89 -3.88 3.96
C THR A 214 2.69 -3.84 2.66
N TYR A 215 3.20 -2.66 2.33
CA TYR A 215 4.16 -2.44 1.26
C TYR A 215 5.26 -1.53 1.81
N SER A 216 6.43 -2.10 2.11
CA SER A 216 7.39 -1.49 3.02
C SER A 216 8.78 -1.37 2.40
N TYR A 217 9.42 -0.25 2.64
CA TYR A 217 10.82 0.01 2.28
C TYR A 217 11.63 0.35 3.52
N ALA A 218 12.86 -0.17 3.60
CA ALA A 218 13.84 0.27 4.57
C ALA A 218 15.26 0.23 3.98
N CYS A 219 16.04 1.24 4.30
CA CYS A 219 17.46 1.34 3.96
C CYS A 219 18.30 1.31 5.23
N ILE A 220 19.19 0.34 5.34
CA ILE A 220 20.07 0.14 6.49
C ILE A 220 21.40 0.86 6.25
N SER A 221 21.96 1.45 7.31
CA SER A 221 23.28 2.06 7.26
C SER A 221 24.35 1.05 6.85
N GLN A 222 25.28 1.44 5.97
CA GLN A 222 26.43 0.63 5.57
C GLN A 222 27.36 0.30 6.75
N GLU A 223 27.30 1.08 7.84
CA GLU A 223 28.03 0.78 9.06
C GLU A 223 27.57 -0.54 9.67
N ASP A 224 26.27 -0.83 9.56
CA ASP A 224 25.62 -2.01 10.15
C ASP A 224 25.36 -3.13 9.12
N TRP A 225 25.40 -2.83 7.82
CA TRP A 225 25.26 -3.82 6.74
C TRP A 225 26.30 -3.61 5.64
N ASN A 226 27.44 -4.27 5.83
CA ASN A 226 28.57 -4.29 4.91
C ASN A 226 29.13 -5.73 4.79
N ASP A 227 30.32 -5.86 4.16
CA ASP A 227 30.96 -7.15 3.90
C ASP A 227 31.35 -7.96 5.15
N ASN A 228 31.47 -7.31 6.31
CA ASN A 228 31.87 -7.92 7.57
C ASN A 228 30.69 -8.46 8.39
N VAL A 229 29.45 -8.20 7.95
CA VAL A 229 28.23 -8.59 8.68
C VAL A 229 27.71 -9.93 8.17
N GLU A 230 27.33 -10.80 9.10
CA GLU A 230 26.72 -12.09 8.78
C GLU A 230 25.37 -11.90 8.12
N ILE A 231 25.28 -12.20 6.83
CA ILE A 231 24.08 -12.01 6.00
C ILE A 231 22.85 -12.71 6.57
N LYS A 232 23.01 -13.88 7.20
CA LYS A 232 21.91 -14.64 7.81
C LYS A 232 21.13 -13.85 8.86
N THR A 233 21.80 -12.97 9.61
CA THR A 233 21.12 -12.14 10.63
C THR A 233 20.21 -11.11 9.95
N ILE A 234 20.67 -10.50 8.86
CA ILE A 234 19.90 -9.54 8.06
C ILE A 234 18.71 -10.23 7.41
N GLU A 235 18.92 -11.41 6.83
CA GLU A 235 17.90 -12.20 6.17
C GLU A 235 16.79 -12.62 7.13
N LYS A 236 17.12 -13.00 8.37
CA LYS A 236 16.11 -13.31 9.40
C LYS A 236 15.26 -12.10 9.78
N LEU A 237 15.85 -10.94 9.96
CA LEU A 237 15.10 -9.72 10.24
C LEU A 237 14.29 -9.29 9.04
N PHE A 238 14.83 -9.41 7.83
CA PHE A 238 14.10 -9.11 6.61
C PHE A 238 12.93 -10.06 6.38
N PHE A 239 13.09 -11.36 6.67
CA PHE A 239 12.00 -12.32 6.63
C PHE A 239 10.83 -11.90 7.53
N LYS A 240 11.13 -11.45 8.75
CA LYS A 240 10.11 -10.93 9.66
C LYS A 240 9.45 -9.66 9.11
N PHE A 241 10.21 -8.79 8.46
CA PHE A 241 9.75 -7.54 7.90
C PHE A 241 8.67 -7.75 6.82
N PHE A 242 8.93 -8.56 5.79
CA PHE A 242 7.95 -8.79 4.72
C PHE A 242 6.86 -9.79 5.07
N LYS A 243 7.09 -10.67 6.04
CA LYS A 243 6.06 -11.57 6.61
C LYS A 243 5.25 -10.89 7.71
N VAL A 244 5.61 -9.67 8.07
CA VAL A 244 4.97 -8.88 9.12
C VAL A 244 4.88 -9.66 10.43
N LEU A 245 6.02 -10.15 10.89
CA LEU A 245 6.16 -10.88 12.15
C LEU A 245 6.88 -9.99 13.17
N PRO A 246 6.66 -10.17 14.49
CA PRO A 246 7.35 -9.37 15.49
C PRO A 246 8.85 -9.67 15.51
N ALA A 247 9.67 -8.65 15.79
CA ALA A 247 11.12 -8.75 15.73
C ALA A 247 11.71 -9.80 16.69
N HIS A 248 11.06 -10.03 17.85
CA HIS A 248 11.50 -11.01 18.85
C HIS A 248 11.19 -12.47 18.46
N LYS A 249 10.33 -12.72 17.44
CA LYS A 249 9.96 -14.08 17.05
C LYS A 249 11.20 -14.87 16.59
N GLU A 250 11.43 -16.04 17.17
CA GLU A 250 12.49 -16.94 16.72
C GLU A 250 12.12 -17.63 15.40
N LEU A 251 13.10 -17.76 14.51
CA LEU A 251 12.97 -18.40 13.21
C LEU A 251 14.01 -19.49 13.06
N ASN A 252 13.61 -20.63 12.49
CA ASN A 252 14.52 -21.71 12.14
C ASN A 252 15.36 -21.31 10.92
N ASP A 253 16.64 -21.69 10.87
CA ASP A 253 17.58 -21.31 9.80
C ASP A 253 17.16 -21.80 8.40
N ILE A 254 16.50 -22.96 8.34
CA ILE A 254 16.07 -23.60 7.07
C ILE A 254 15.09 -22.74 6.28
N ILE A 255 14.26 -21.92 6.96
CA ILE A 255 13.20 -21.13 6.30
C ILE A 255 13.78 -19.98 5.50
N THR A 256 14.99 -19.49 5.84
CA THR A 256 15.58 -18.32 5.22
C THR A 256 16.40 -18.64 3.98
N GLU A 257 17.10 -19.77 3.94
CA GLU A 257 18.02 -20.12 2.86
C GLU A 257 17.32 -20.33 1.50
N ASP A 258 16.18 -21.00 1.47
CA ASP A 258 15.43 -21.25 0.22
C ASP A 258 14.81 -19.98 -0.38
N TYR A 259 14.60 -18.95 0.43
CA TYR A 259 13.89 -17.75 0.02
C TYR A 259 14.81 -16.71 -0.65
N PHE A 260 16.08 -16.62 -0.20
CA PHE A 260 16.98 -15.52 -0.57
C PHE A 260 18.01 -15.84 -1.64
N ASN A 261 18.13 -17.10 -2.04
CA ASN A 261 19.08 -17.52 -3.07
C ASN A 261 18.62 -17.29 -4.51
N LYS A 262 17.41 -16.67 -4.71
CA LYS A 262 16.81 -16.44 -6.01
C LYS A 262 16.86 -14.96 -6.43
N PRO A 263 17.10 -14.64 -7.71
CA PRO A 263 16.91 -13.29 -8.22
C PRO A 263 15.49 -12.77 -7.90
N PRO A 264 15.24 -11.47 -7.67
CA PRO A 264 16.16 -10.35 -7.93
C PRO A 264 17.07 -9.97 -6.75
N ASN A 265 17.22 -10.85 -5.76
CA ASN A 265 18.00 -10.56 -4.56
C ASN A 265 19.49 -10.46 -4.87
N SER A 266 20.12 -9.43 -4.34
CA SER A 266 21.57 -9.25 -4.34
C SER A 266 22.10 -9.14 -2.91
N LYS A 267 23.42 -8.99 -2.75
CA LYS A 267 24.05 -8.90 -1.42
C LYS A 267 23.47 -7.76 -0.56
N TYR A 268 23.16 -6.60 -1.19
CA TYR A 268 22.74 -5.37 -0.52
C TYR A 268 21.33 -4.90 -0.90
N ILE A 269 20.60 -5.72 -1.62
CA ILE A 269 19.20 -5.46 -2.02
C ILE A 269 18.43 -6.76 -1.86
N LYS A 270 17.37 -6.74 -1.04
CA LYS A 270 16.50 -7.88 -0.79
C LYS A 270 15.05 -7.52 -1.05
N TYR A 271 14.41 -8.26 -1.95
CA TYR A 271 12.98 -8.20 -2.19
C TYR A 271 12.27 -9.36 -1.49
N GLY A 272 11.20 -9.08 -0.80
CA GLY A 272 10.37 -10.07 -0.12
C GLY A 272 8.90 -9.91 -0.46
N PHE A 273 8.25 -11.02 -0.84
CA PHE A 273 6.84 -11.08 -1.18
C PHE A 273 6.13 -12.11 -0.32
N SER A 274 4.94 -11.75 0.15
CA SER A 274 4.07 -12.64 0.90
C SER A 274 2.60 -12.34 0.63
N ASN A 275 1.72 -13.20 1.13
CA ASN A 275 0.27 -12.96 1.08
C ASN A 275 -0.21 -11.80 1.97
N VAL A 276 0.63 -11.34 2.87
CA VAL A 276 0.31 -10.28 3.86
C VAL A 276 1.05 -8.98 3.61
N GLY A 277 2.10 -9.00 2.77
CA GLY A 277 2.85 -7.81 2.45
C GLY A 277 4.01 -8.05 1.51
N THR A 278 4.60 -6.95 1.08
CA THR A 278 5.78 -6.88 0.23
C THR A 278 6.77 -5.92 0.87
N ALA A 279 8.05 -6.23 0.81
CA ALA A 279 9.07 -5.33 1.32
C ALA A 279 10.33 -5.32 0.46
N LEU A 280 10.99 -4.17 0.47
CA LEU A 280 12.31 -3.95 -0.08
C LEU A 280 13.25 -3.50 1.04
N LEU A 281 14.35 -4.21 1.22
CA LEU A 281 15.40 -3.86 2.15
C LEU A 281 16.70 -3.62 1.39
N THR A 282 17.37 -2.50 1.67
CA THR A 282 18.62 -2.12 1.01
C THR A 282 19.65 -1.67 2.02
N SER A 283 20.94 -1.71 1.63
CA SER A 283 22.01 -1.00 2.34
C SER A 283 22.37 0.28 1.59
N ASP A 284 22.71 1.36 2.30
CA ASP A 284 23.10 2.63 1.70
C ASP A 284 24.55 2.65 1.15
N ILE A 285 25.14 1.47 0.96
CA ILE A 285 26.46 1.31 0.37
C ILE A 285 26.56 1.90 -1.05
N ALA A 286 25.47 1.90 -1.79
CA ALA A 286 25.36 2.52 -3.10
C ALA A 286 24.32 3.67 -3.07
N VAL A 287 24.64 4.79 -3.74
CA VAL A 287 23.77 5.97 -3.78
C VAL A 287 22.38 5.63 -4.33
N ASP A 288 22.31 4.82 -5.37
CA ASP A 288 21.03 4.44 -6.01
C ASP A 288 20.11 3.66 -5.06
N ASN A 289 20.67 2.95 -4.08
CA ASN A 289 19.90 2.17 -3.10
C ASN A 289 19.01 3.04 -2.19
N TYR A 290 19.36 4.30 -1.96
CA TYR A 290 18.58 5.20 -1.11
C TYR A 290 18.06 6.45 -1.82
N THR A 291 18.28 6.56 -3.13
CA THR A 291 17.76 7.66 -3.96
C THR A 291 16.80 7.17 -5.04
N LYS A 292 17.30 6.43 -6.03
CA LYS A 292 16.49 5.98 -7.18
C LYS A 292 15.59 4.79 -6.84
N LEU A 293 16.13 3.83 -6.11
CA LEU A 293 15.40 2.59 -5.83
C LEU A 293 14.15 2.82 -4.95
N PRO A 294 14.20 3.57 -3.84
CA PRO A 294 12.99 3.91 -3.09
C PRO A 294 11.99 4.72 -3.93
N PHE A 295 12.47 5.62 -4.79
CA PHE A 295 11.58 6.37 -5.68
C PHE A 295 10.85 5.45 -6.68
N ARG A 296 11.56 4.51 -7.32
CA ARG A 296 10.94 3.52 -8.21
C ARG A 296 10.00 2.59 -7.45
N PHE A 297 10.39 2.16 -6.27
CA PHE A 297 9.57 1.31 -5.40
C PHE A 297 8.26 2.02 -5.03
N GLU A 298 8.31 3.30 -4.69
CA GLU A 298 7.13 4.09 -4.33
C GLU A 298 6.24 4.45 -5.55
N ASN A 299 6.84 4.89 -6.66
CA ASN A 299 6.08 5.48 -7.76
C ASN A 299 5.76 4.52 -8.91
N GLU A 300 6.52 3.43 -9.07
CA GLU A 300 6.35 2.48 -10.17
C GLU A 300 5.87 1.12 -9.64
N GLN A 301 6.66 0.50 -8.76
CA GLN A 301 6.39 -0.84 -8.27
C GLN A 301 5.16 -0.91 -7.35
N LEU A 302 4.83 0.17 -6.63
CA LEU A 302 3.60 0.25 -5.83
C LEU A 302 2.36 0.05 -6.72
N TYR A 303 2.30 0.69 -7.88
CA TYR A 303 1.15 0.53 -8.78
C TYR A 303 1.08 -0.86 -9.41
N LEU A 304 2.23 -1.51 -9.68
CA LEU A 304 2.27 -2.91 -10.07
C LEU A 304 1.69 -3.80 -8.96
N TYR A 305 2.08 -3.55 -7.72
CA TYR A 305 1.57 -4.29 -6.57
C TYR A 305 0.07 -4.10 -6.37
N ILE A 306 -0.43 -2.86 -6.48
CA ILE A 306 -1.87 -2.56 -6.43
C ILE A 306 -2.63 -3.29 -7.55
N LEU A 307 -2.06 -3.36 -8.75
CA LEU A 307 -2.66 -4.09 -9.86
C LEU A 307 -2.73 -5.60 -9.58
N CYS A 308 -1.70 -6.17 -8.94
CA CYS A 308 -1.71 -7.57 -8.49
C CYS A 308 -2.78 -7.82 -7.41
N LEU A 309 -2.91 -6.91 -6.45
CA LEU A 309 -3.97 -6.98 -5.43
C LEU A 309 -5.36 -6.84 -6.04
N TYR A 310 -5.53 -5.91 -6.98
CA TYR A 310 -6.77 -5.75 -7.73
C TYR A 310 -7.16 -7.06 -8.44
N LYS A 311 -6.23 -7.68 -9.18
CA LYS A 311 -6.47 -8.98 -9.83
C LYS A 311 -6.89 -10.06 -8.82
N LYS A 312 -6.18 -10.15 -7.69
CA LYS A 312 -6.50 -11.10 -6.62
C LYS A 312 -7.95 -10.93 -6.12
N PHE A 313 -8.34 -9.71 -5.77
CA PHE A 313 -9.67 -9.44 -5.23
C PHE A 313 -10.78 -9.50 -6.28
N TYR A 314 -10.47 -9.14 -7.52
CA TYR A 314 -11.41 -9.29 -8.61
C TYR A 314 -11.71 -10.77 -8.91
N LEU A 315 -10.70 -11.63 -8.92
CA LEU A 315 -10.90 -13.07 -9.06
C LEU A 315 -11.72 -13.66 -7.90
N ALA A 316 -11.49 -13.19 -6.68
CA ALA A 316 -12.31 -13.59 -5.52
C ALA A 316 -13.77 -13.15 -5.70
N LYS A 317 -14.01 -11.92 -6.19
CA LYS A 317 -15.35 -11.40 -6.48
C LYS A 317 -16.04 -12.23 -7.58
N VAL A 318 -15.36 -12.49 -8.69
CA VAL A 318 -15.88 -13.33 -9.78
C VAL A 318 -16.22 -14.73 -9.26
N ASN A 319 -15.36 -15.34 -8.45
CA ASN A 319 -15.60 -16.66 -7.88
C ASN A 319 -16.85 -16.68 -6.96
N TYR A 320 -17.09 -15.62 -6.19
CA TYR A 320 -18.28 -15.46 -5.36
C TYR A 320 -19.57 -15.30 -6.21
N GLU A 321 -19.46 -14.67 -7.39
CA GLU A 321 -20.56 -14.38 -8.28
C GLU A 321 -20.79 -15.45 -9.39
N LEU A 322 -20.00 -16.55 -9.38
CA LEU A 322 -20.01 -17.60 -10.43
C LEU A 322 -21.37 -18.22 -10.71
N ASP A 323 -22.32 -18.14 -9.77
CA ASP A 323 -23.69 -18.60 -9.97
C ASP A 323 -24.57 -17.66 -10.83
N ARG A 324 -24.02 -16.49 -11.20
CA ARG A 324 -24.72 -15.51 -12.08
C ARG A 324 -24.26 -15.70 -13.52
N LYS A 325 -25.23 -15.85 -14.45
CA LYS A 325 -24.98 -16.07 -15.88
C LYS A 325 -24.12 -14.97 -16.55
N ASP A 326 -24.16 -13.74 -16.03
CA ASP A 326 -23.42 -12.60 -16.59
C ASP A 326 -21.91 -12.62 -16.23
N CYS A 327 -21.53 -13.34 -15.20
CA CYS A 327 -20.16 -13.42 -14.71
C CYS A 327 -19.17 -14.05 -15.70
N GLN A 328 -19.64 -14.92 -16.58
CA GLN A 328 -18.77 -15.55 -17.58
C GLN A 328 -18.26 -14.54 -18.62
N GLN A 329 -19.11 -13.63 -19.07
CA GLN A 329 -18.70 -12.58 -20.00
C GLN A 329 -17.78 -11.55 -19.36
N GLU A 330 -18.03 -11.19 -18.12
CA GLU A 330 -17.16 -10.31 -17.34
C GLU A 330 -15.80 -10.94 -17.08
N PHE A 331 -15.76 -12.22 -16.72
CA PHE A 331 -14.51 -12.98 -16.58
C PHE A 331 -13.72 -13.08 -17.87
N LEU A 332 -14.39 -13.36 -18.99
CA LEU A 332 -13.75 -13.41 -20.32
C LEU A 332 -13.22 -12.02 -20.72
N SER A 333 -13.99 -10.97 -20.47
CA SER A 333 -13.55 -9.59 -20.71
C SER A 333 -12.34 -9.22 -19.82
N PHE A 334 -12.39 -9.56 -18.55
CA PHE A 334 -11.29 -9.39 -17.64
C PHE A 334 -10.06 -10.15 -18.11
N THR A 335 -10.20 -11.44 -18.41
CA THR A 335 -9.10 -12.29 -18.88
C THR A 335 -8.50 -11.72 -20.16
N LYS A 336 -9.32 -11.31 -21.12
CA LYS A 336 -8.86 -10.69 -22.37
C LYS A 336 -8.11 -9.37 -22.15
N ASN A 337 -8.51 -8.58 -21.17
CA ASN A 337 -7.92 -7.28 -20.87
C ASN A 337 -6.72 -7.39 -19.91
N PHE A 338 -6.63 -8.45 -19.11
CA PHE A 338 -5.68 -8.61 -18.00
C PHE A 338 -4.83 -9.89 -18.03
N LEU A 339 -5.00 -10.78 -19.01
CA LEU A 339 -4.02 -11.80 -19.33
C LEU A 339 -2.84 -11.10 -20.04
N ILE A 340 -2.20 -10.22 -19.30
CA ILE A 340 -1.06 -9.48 -19.76
C ILE A 340 0.13 -10.24 -19.19
N GLU A 341 0.90 -10.85 -20.05
CA GLU A 341 2.15 -11.50 -19.68
C GLU A 341 3.16 -10.44 -19.22
N GLU A 342 3.09 -9.25 -19.81
CA GLU A 342 3.97 -8.12 -19.49
C GLU A 342 3.14 -6.89 -19.08
N VAL A 343 3.48 -6.25 -17.98
CA VAL A 343 2.82 -5.04 -17.47
C VAL A 343 3.72 -3.82 -17.50
N SER A 344 5.03 -4.03 -17.56
CA SER A 344 6.04 -2.97 -17.59
C SER A 344 7.08 -3.22 -18.67
N ASN A 345 7.84 -2.17 -19.01
CA ASN A 345 8.96 -2.22 -19.95
C ASN A 345 10.28 -2.64 -19.29
N ASP A 346 10.30 -2.82 -17.97
CA ASP A 346 11.48 -3.32 -17.26
C ASP A 346 11.54 -4.86 -17.36
N GLU A 347 12.67 -5.36 -17.86
CA GLU A 347 13.02 -6.79 -17.87
C GLU A 347 13.31 -7.33 -16.46
#